data_6d5bb78f144ddbdc216618a4264c68de
#
_entry.id   6d5bb78f144ddbdc216618a4264c68de
#
_cell.length_a   1.000
_cell.length_b   1.000
_cell.length_c   1.000
_cell.angle_alpha   90.00
_cell.angle_beta   90.00
_cell.angle_gamma   90.00
#
_symmetry.space_group_name_H-M   'P 1'
#
loop_
_entity.id
_entity.type
_entity.pdbx_description
1 polymer ?
#
loop_
_entity_poly.entity_id
_entity_poly.type
_entity_poly.pdbx_seq_one_letter_code
_entity_poly.pdbx_strand_id
1 'polypeptide(L)'
;MTTRSGETRHRTVASLRVLLTGGRAPVTLDLARMLHRAGHRVYVAESALRHLTRSSSAVEQCAVVPSPRHNTRAYLAELERLAQDWQIDLLIPMCEEVFYVAQGADRLRVYCRVLVTTLEQLHELHHKYEFIQLARSLGLSVPDTHLIQSRQEWMEAQSVIEKVGDWVWKPVYSRFAAKVRMPTLMNDEARAGTDQEGNVSEKKRRHFRNDPPDEVALSSISPWVAQAYIPGQMLCTYSIAHEGQLVAHATYDSRYRTGSVGASVFFEQVEHEDALAWVRQFAQATGFSGQIGFDFIEGQDRRVYAIECNPRATSGIHLFHPGDDLVRALTEPETLVKEGKMITPARGSKAMLMLPMLGSGLQQILGKRKLRAWIAAWRGARDVVYVGQDIQPVFEQFGVVLAAWRLARSQKCSLTEALTHDIEWNGEQQ
;
A
#
# COMPACT_ATOMS: atom_id res chain seq x y z
N MET A 1 33.89 -45.90 -2.13
CA MET A 1 33.36 -44.86 -1.23
C MET A 1 32.39 -44.00 -2.06
N THR A 2 31.13 -44.31 -1.96
CA THR A 2 30.03 -43.70 -2.73
C THR A 2 29.45 -42.57 -1.91
N THR A 3 29.62 -41.35 -2.35
CA THR A 3 28.97 -40.13 -1.81
C THR A 3 27.52 -40.14 -2.13
N ARG A 4 26.65 -40.27 -1.12
CA ARG A 4 25.20 -40.09 -1.21
C ARG A 4 24.90 -38.60 -1.41
N SER A 5 24.37 -38.24 -2.57
CA SER A 5 23.70 -36.98 -2.84
C SER A 5 22.48 -36.85 -1.93
N GLY A 6 22.47 -35.82 -1.09
CA GLY A 6 21.32 -35.47 -0.27
C GLY A 6 20.17 -34.95 -1.16
N GLU A 7 19.21 -35.81 -1.47
CA GLU A 7 17.93 -35.40 -1.99
C GLU A 7 17.18 -34.61 -0.91
N THR A 8 17.06 -33.31 -1.13
CA THR A 8 16.15 -32.45 -0.38
C THR A 8 14.73 -32.95 -0.68
N ARG A 9 14.14 -33.70 0.25
CA ARG A 9 12.73 -34.09 0.19
C ARG A 9 11.89 -32.81 0.18
N HIS A 10 11.42 -32.40 -1.01
CA HIS A 10 10.32 -31.45 -1.12
C HIS A 10 9.12 -32.07 -0.39
N ARG A 11 8.81 -31.51 0.77
CA ARG A 11 7.59 -31.79 1.51
C ARG A 11 6.44 -31.38 0.58
N THR A 12 5.66 -32.30 0.06
CA THR A 12 4.47 -32.02 -0.72
C THR A 12 3.48 -31.31 0.19
N VAL A 13 3.45 -29.97 0.10
CA VAL A 13 2.43 -29.16 0.73
C VAL A 13 1.10 -29.52 0.05
N ALA A 14 0.05 -29.77 0.84
CA ALA A 14 -1.26 -30.05 0.28
C ALA A 14 -1.70 -28.85 -0.59
N SER A 15 -2.17 -29.13 -1.81
CA SER A 15 -2.67 -28.08 -2.70
C SER A 15 -3.92 -27.46 -2.10
N LEU A 16 -3.86 -26.14 -1.80
CA LEU A 16 -4.97 -25.37 -1.28
C LEU A 16 -5.77 -24.72 -2.41
N ARG A 17 -7.06 -24.54 -2.18
CA ARG A 17 -7.93 -23.68 -2.98
C ARG A 17 -7.97 -22.31 -2.33
N VAL A 18 -7.35 -21.31 -2.98
CA VAL A 18 -7.16 -19.97 -2.43
C VAL A 18 -8.05 -18.98 -3.18
N LEU A 19 -8.92 -18.29 -2.44
CA LEU A 19 -9.75 -17.22 -2.97
C LEU A 19 -9.07 -15.87 -2.68
N LEU A 20 -8.73 -15.14 -3.74
CA LEU A 20 -8.23 -13.76 -3.66
C LEU A 20 -9.36 -12.79 -3.96
N THR A 21 -9.42 -11.65 -3.26
CA THR A 21 -10.25 -10.53 -3.65
C THR A 21 -9.41 -9.42 -4.29
N GLY A 22 -10.03 -8.36 -4.82
CA GLY A 22 -9.27 -7.24 -5.40
C GLY A 22 -8.49 -7.58 -6.67
N GLY A 23 -9.07 -8.38 -7.56
CA GLY A 23 -8.44 -8.90 -8.79
C GLY A 23 -7.96 -7.85 -9.79
N ARG A 24 -8.35 -6.58 -9.63
CA ARG A 24 -7.90 -5.44 -10.45
C ARG A 24 -6.49 -5.00 -10.12
N ALA A 25 -6.02 -5.25 -8.89
CA ALA A 25 -4.74 -4.78 -8.42
C ALA A 25 -3.57 -5.65 -8.94
N PRO A 26 -2.45 -5.03 -9.37
CA PRO A 26 -1.26 -5.77 -9.78
C PRO A 26 -0.72 -6.71 -8.69
N VAL A 27 -0.85 -6.34 -7.42
CA VAL A 27 -0.45 -7.18 -6.27
C VAL A 27 -1.21 -8.51 -6.24
N THR A 28 -2.49 -8.50 -6.62
CA THR A 28 -3.31 -9.72 -6.68
C THR A 28 -2.88 -10.63 -7.82
N LEU A 29 -2.57 -10.05 -8.99
CA LEU A 29 -2.06 -10.82 -10.13
C LEU A 29 -0.73 -11.50 -9.80
N ASP A 30 0.18 -10.78 -9.16
CA ASP A 30 1.49 -11.31 -8.81
C ASP A 30 1.38 -12.43 -7.76
N LEU A 31 0.56 -12.24 -6.72
CA LEU A 31 0.30 -13.29 -5.74
C LEU A 31 -0.40 -14.51 -6.36
N ALA A 32 -1.37 -14.31 -7.24
CA ALA A 32 -2.04 -15.41 -7.94
C ALA A 32 -1.03 -16.30 -8.70
N ARG A 33 -0.08 -15.67 -9.39
CA ARG A 33 1.01 -16.38 -10.07
C ARG A 33 1.94 -17.12 -9.12
N MET A 34 2.28 -16.54 -7.97
CA MET A 34 3.11 -17.20 -6.96
C MET A 34 2.40 -18.42 -6.36
N LEU A 35 1.12 -18.28 -6.00
CA LEU A 35 0.29 -19.36 -5.47
C LEU A 35 0.15 -20.51 -6.49
N HIS A 36 -0.15 -20.18 -7.74
CA HIS A 36 -0.27 -21.18 -8.82
C HIS A 36 1.03 -21.96 -9.04
N ARG A 37 2.17 -21.26 -9.06
CA ARG A 37 3.50 -21.89 -9.18
C ARG A 37 3.87 -22.77 -7.99
N ALA A 38 3.36 -22.43 -6.80
CA ALA A 38 3.51 -23.24 -5.59
C ALA A 38 2.58 -24.48 -5.58
N GLY A 39 1.74 -24.65 -6.61
CA GLY A 39 0.84 -25.80 -6.77
C GLY A 39 -0.54 -25.60 -6.14
N HIS A 40 -0.91 -24.40 -5.73
CA HIS A 40 -2.24 -24.08 -5.24
C HIS A 40 -3.19 -23.72 -6.37
N ARG A 41 -4.49 -23.93 -6.16
CA ARG A 41 -5.57 -23.56 -7.08
C ARG A 41 -6.08 -22.18 -6.70
N VAL A 42 -6.05 -21.24 -7.64
CA VAL A 42 -6.35 -19.83 -7.38
C VAL A 42 -7.69 -19.44 -7.97
N TYR A 43 -8.51 -18.84 -7.14
CA TYR A 43 -9.83 -18.30 -7.46
C TYR A 43 -9.84 -16.81 -7.17
N VAL A 44 -10.66 -16.02 -7.90
CA VAL A 44 -10.71 -14.58 -7.72
C VAL A 44 -12.16 -14.10 -7.66
N ALA A 45 -12.48 -13.28 -6.65
CA ALA A 45 -13.71 -12.51 -6.53
C ALA A 45 -13.41 -11.02 -6.74
N GLU A 46 -14.12 -10.37 -7.69
CA GLU A 46 -13.88 -8.97 -8.03
C GLU A 46 -15.19 -8.28 -8.41
N SER A 47 -15.39 -7.05 -7.93
CA SER A 47 -16.61 -6.28 -8.26
C SER A 47 -16.55 -5.63 -9.63
N ALA A 48 -15.37 -5.37 -10.18
CA ALA A 48 -15.20 -4.87 -11.54
C ALA A 48 -15.29 -6.00 -12.56
N LEU A 49 -16.08 -5.79 -13.63
CA LEU A 49 -16.21 -6.74 -14.74
C LEU A 49 -14.88 -6.98 -15.48
N ARG A 50 -14.04 -5.95 -15.57
CA ARG A 50 -12.70 -6.01 -16.16
C ARG A 50 -11.65 -5.82 -15.10
N HIS A 51 -10.75 -6.80 -14.97
CA HIS A 51 -9.68 -6.78 -14.00
C HIS A 51 -8.49 -7.64 -14.46
N LEU A 52 -7.29 -7.31 -13.99
CA LEU A 52 -6.04 -7.90 -14.49
C LEU A 52 -5.98 -9.42 -14.35
N THR A 53 -6.45 -9.95 -13.22
CA THR A 53 -6.38 -11.39 -12.93
C THR A 53 -7.33 -12.24 -13.77
N ARG A 54 -8.37 -11.65 -14.37
CA ARG A 54 -9.41 -12.36 -15.11
C ARG A 54 -8.87 -13.21 -16.27
N SER A 55 -7.85 -12.72 -16.92
CA SER A 55 -7.25 -13.35 -18.10
C SER A 55 -5.97 -14.13 -17.81
N SER A 56 -5.53 -14.15 -16.54
CA SER A 56 -4.31 -14.85 -16.15
C SER A 56 -4.51 -16.37 -16.16
N SER A 57 -3.55 -17.08 -16.75
CA SER A 57 -3.50 -18.54 -16.72
C SER A 57 -3.25 -19.13 -15.33
N ALA A 58 -2.85 -18.29 -14.36
CA ALA A 58 -2.67 -18.67 -12.97
C ALA A 58 -3.99 -18.75 -12.18
N VAL A 59 -5.10 -18.26 -12.76
CA VAL A 59 -6.41 -18.21 -12.09
C VAL A 59 -7.34 -19.23 -12.70
N GLU A 60 -7.89 -20.10 -11.87
CA GLU A 60 -8.76 -21.19 -12.31
C GLU A 60 -10.20 -20.71 -12.63
N GLN A 61 -10.74 -19.87 -11.74
CA GLN A 61 -12.06 -19.26 -11.91
C GLN A 61 -12.10 -17.85 -11.34
N CYS A 62 -12.94 -17.01 -11.97
CA CYS A 62 -13.26 -15.66 -11.48
C CYS A 62 -14.76 -15.51 -11.32
N ALA A 63 -15.19 -14.83 -10.26
CA ALA A 63 -16.57 -14.41 -10.07
C ALA A 63 -16.65 -12.87 -9.99
N VAL A 64 -17.71 -12.33 -10.60
CA VAL A 64 -18.10 -10.93 -10.38
C VAL A 64 -19.01 -10.89 -9.16
N VAL A 65 -18.61 -10.09 -8.17
CA VAL A 65 -19.33 -9.94 -6.90
C VAL A 65 -19.92 -8.54 -6.77
N PRO A 66 -20.93 -8.33 -5.92
CA PRO A 66 -21.41 -6.99 -5.60
C PRO A 66 -20.30 -6.10 -5.08
N SER A 67 -20.43 -4.76 -5.27
CA SER A 67 -19.51 -3.81 -4.70
C SER A 67 -19.50 -3.89 -3.17
N PRO A 68 -18.35 -4.10 -2.52
CA PRO A 68 -18.27 -4.17 -1.06
C PRO A 68 -18.73 -2.87 -0.40
N ARG A 69 -18.41 -1.70 -0.97
CA ARG A 69 -18.81 -0.39 -0.44
C ARG A 69 -20.30 -0.10 -0.60
N HIS A 70 -20.90 -0.45 -1.72
CA HIS A 70 -22.30 -0.08 -2.01
C HIS A 70 -23.30 -1.13 -1.57
N ASN A 71 -22.90 -2.38 -1.39
CA ASN A 71 -23.76 -3.47 -0.95
C ASN A 71 -22.96 -4.54 -0.19
N THR A 72 -22.47 -4.18 0.99
CA THR A 72 -21.64 -5.03 1.85
C THR A 72 -22.33 -6.36 2.17
N ARG A 73 -23.62 -6.33 2.48
CA ARG A 73 -24.38 -7.55 2.80
C ARG A 73 -24.41 -8.54 1.65
N ALA A 74 -24.69 -8.07 0.43
CA ALA A 74 -24.72 -8.93 -0.76
C ALA A 74 -23.30 -9.40 -1.15
N TYR A 75 -22.29 -8.53 -0.97
CA TYR A 75 -20.89 -8.90 -1.17
C TYR A 75 -20.47 -10.07 -0.27
N LEU A 76 -20.75 -9.97 1.03
CA LEU A 76 -20.41 -11.02 1.99
C LEU A 76 -21.17 -12.32 1.71
N ALA A 77 -22.48 -12.24 1.43
CA ALA A 77 -23.28 -13.42 1.07
C ALA A 77 -22.73 -14.12 -0.18
N GLU A 78 -22.27 -13.36 -1.17
CA GLU A 78 -21.65 -13.93 -2.37
C GLU A 78 -20.29 -14.58 -2.08
N LEU A 79 -19.45 -13.97 -1.22
CA LEU A 79 -18.20 -14.59 -0.78
C LEU A 79 -18.44 -15.91 -0.03
N GLU A 80 -19.46 -15.97 0.84
CA GLU A 80 -19.85 -17.21 1.54
C GLU A 80 -20.27 -18.30 0.54
N ARG A 81 -21.13 -17.94 -0.43
CA ARG A 81 -21.55 -18.85 -1.49
C ARG A 81 -20.35 -19.38 -2.29
N LEU A 82 -19.43 -18.48 -2.70
CA LEU A 82 -18.22 -18.86 -3.44
C LEU A 82 -17.29 -19.75 -2.60
N ALA A 83 -17.11 -19.43 -1.31
CA ALA A 83 -16.29 -20.24 -0.42
C ALA A 83 -16.83 -21.68 -0.28
N GLN A 84 -18.14 -21.82 -0.20
CA GLN A 84 -18.80 -23.12 -0.14
C GLN A 84 -18.74 -23.86 -1.48
N ASP A 85 -19.19 -23.22 -2.57
CA ASP A 85 -19.31 -23.85 -3.91
C ASP A 85 -17.95 -24.29 -4.46
N TRP A 86 -16.92 -23.47 -4.28
CA TRP A 86 -15.58 -23.73 -4.73
C TRP A 86 -14.72 -24.48 -3.70
N GLN A 87 -15.28 -24.78 -2.52
CA GLN A 87 -14.57 -25.47 -1.43
C GLN A 87 -13.24 -24.77 -1.10
N ILE A 88 -13.30 -23.48 -0.85
CA ILE A 88 -12.13 -22.65 -0.59
C ILE A 88 -11.52 -23.04 0.76
N ASP A 89 -10.19 -23.19 0.81
CA ASP A 89 -9.43 -23.45 2.04
C ASP A 89 -8.97 -22.15 2.72
N LEU A 90 -8.64 -21.12 1.91
CA LEU A 90 -8.08 -19.87 2.37
C LEU A 90 -8.59 -18.68 1.55
N LEU A 91 -9.13 -17.66 2.22
CA LEU A 91 -9.51 -16.39 1.64
C LEU A 91 -8.48 -15.32 2.04
N ILE A 92 -7.93 -14.61 1.04
CA ILE A 92 -6.94 -13.54 1.22
C ILE A 92 -7.46 -12.25 0.58
N PRO A 93 -7.90 -11.26 1.37
CA PRO A 93 -8.22 -9.94 0.85
C PRO A 93 -6.93 -9.17 0.51
N MET A 94 -6.93 -8.49 -0.66
CA MET A 94 -5.71 -7.88 -1.20
C MET A 94 -5.70 -6.36 -1.15
N CYS A 95 -6.87 -5.72 -1.12
CA CYS A 95 -7.01 -4.26 -1.11
C CYS A 95 -7.89 -3.78 0.05
N GLU A 96 -8.57 -2.63 -0.09
CA GLU A 96 -9.42 -2.09 0.99
C GLU A 96 -10.72 -2.85 1.21
N GLU A 97 -11.09 -3.77 0.34
CA GLU A 97 -12.16 -4.71 0.64
C GLU A 97 -11.88 -5.58 1.88
N VAL A 98 -10.63 -5.56 2.41
CA VAL A 98 -10.26 -6.19 3.68
C VAL A 98 -11.14 -5.75 4.84
N PHE A 99 -11.56 -4.47 4.87
CA PHE A 99 -12.44 -3.93 5.91
C PHE A 99 -13.84 -4.57 5.86
N TYR A 100 -14.39 -4.74 4.67
CA TYR A 100 -15.68 -5.38 4.45
C TYR A 100 -15.61 -6.89 4.71
N VAL A 101 -14.52 -7.54 4.31
CA VAL A 101 -14.27 -8.95 4.64
C VAL A 101 -14.18 -9.15 6.16
N ALA A 102 -13.52 -8.22 6.88
CA ALA A 102 -13.42 -8.27 8.34
C ALA A 102 -14.80 -8.17 9.03
N GLN A 103 -15.74 -7.38 8.51
CA GLN A 103 -17.10 -7.32 9.02
C GLN A 103 -17.83 -8.67 8.97
N GLY A 104 -17.53 -9.49 7.96
CA GLY A 104 -18.13 -10.81 7.77
C GLY A 104 -17.22 -11.98 8.15
N ALA A 105 -16.08 -11.72 8.78
CA ALA A 105 -15.04 -12.73 8.97
C ALA A 105 -15.53 -13.97 9.71
N ASP A 106 -16.34 -13.83 10.76
CA ASP A 106 -16.83 -14.96 11.55
C ASP A 106 -17.76 -15.88 10.73
N ARG A 107 -18.57 -15.31 9.84
CA ARG A 107 -19.42 -16.06 8.93
C ARG A 107 -18.59 -16.79 7.86
N LEU A 108 -17.57 -16.12 7.31
CA LEU A 108 -16.68 -16.70 6.31
C LEU A 108 -15.80 -17.81 6.91
N ARG A 109 -15.38 -17.68 8.17
CA ARG A 109 -14.58 -18.69 8.90
C ARG A 109 -15.30 -20.02 9.09
N VAL A 110 -16.62 -20.07 8.93
CA VAL A 110 -17.38 -21.34 8.90
C VAL A 110 -16.98 -22.19 7.69
N TYR A 111 -16.56 -21.55 6.59
CA TYR A 111 -16.27 -22.24 5.32
C TYR A 111 -14.78 -22.35 5.01
N CYS A 112 -13.96 -21.36 5.39
CA CYS A 112 -12.54 -21.33 5.07
C CYS A 112 -11.74 -20.51 6.09
N ARG A 113 -10.41 -20.66 6.09
CA ARG A 113 -9.54 -19.70 6.80
C ARG A 113 -9.63 -18.32 6.12
N VAL A 114 -9.67 -17.26 6.91
CA VAL A 114 -9.72 -15.88 6.40
C VAL A 114 -8.50 -15.13 6.93
N LEU A 115 -7.66 -14.64 6.04
CA LEU A 115 -6.44 -13.91 6.40
C LEU A 115 -6.77 -12.44 6.69
N VAL A 116 -7.37 -12.18 7.83
CA VAL A 116 -7.75 -10.83 8.28
C VAL A 116 -7.71 -10.75 9.79
N THR A 117 -7.28 -9.59 10.31
CA THR A 117 -7.40 -9.24 11.73
C THR A 117 -8.80 -8.69 12.03
N THR A 118 -9.05 -8.23 13.27
CA THR A 118 -10.36 -7.66 13.64
C THR A 118 -10.61 -6.33 12.94
N LEU A 119 -11.89 -6.01 12.74
CA LEU A 119 -12.28 -4.75 12.09
C LEU A 119 -11.83 -3.54 12.92
N GLU A 120 -11.88 -3.62 14.25
CA GLU A 120 -11.43 -2.56 15.15
C GLU A 120 -9.93 -2.28 14.94
N GLN A 121 -9.10 -3.33 14.91
CA GLN A 121 -7.67 -3.16 14.66
C GLN A 121 -7.40 -2.60 13.26
N LEU A 122 -8.14 -3.03 12.24
CA LEU A 122 -8.02 -2.46 10.90
C LEU A 122 -8.37 -0.97 10.87
N HIS A 123 -9.43 -0.55 11.57
CA HIS A 123 -9.84 0.84 11.68
C HIS A 123 -8.76 1.70 12.34
N GLU A 124 -8.29 1.30 13.53
CA GLU A 124 -7.24 2.00 14.25
C GLU A 124 -5.99 2.19 13.38
N LEU A 125 -5.59 1.15 12.65
CA LEU A 125 -4.41 1.18 11.79
C LEU A 125 -4.60 2.04 10.53
N HIS A 126 -5.79 2.08 9.97
CA HIS A 126 -6.07 2.86 8.76
C HIS A 126 -6.35 4.34 9.04
N HIS A 127 -6.86 4.65 10.22
CA HIS A 127 -7.12 6.02 10.65
C HIS A 127 -5.79 6.74 10.93
N LYS A 128 -5.39 7.66 10.06
CA LYS A 128 -4.05 8.28 10.08
C LYS A 128 -3.67 8.93 11.42
N TYR A 129 -4.63 9.45 12.16
CA TYR A 129 -4.36 10.01 13.49
C TYR A 129 -4.22 8.91 14.56
N GLU A 130 -5.17 7.98 14.64
CA GLU A 130 -5.16 6.91 15.64
C GLU A 130 -3.93 6.02 15.50
N PHE A 131 -3.57 5.64 14.28
CA PHE A 131 -2.32 4.93 14.00
C PHE A 131 -1.08 5.66 14.56
N ILE A 132 -0.98 6.98 14.35
CA ILE A 132 0.13 7.78 14.88
C ILE A 132 0.12 7.81 16.40
N GLN A 133 -1.05 7.95 17.05
CA GLN A 133 -1.14 7.92 18.51
C GLN A 133 -0.77 6.55 19.07
N LEU A 134 -1.25 5.47 18.45
CA LEU A 134 -0.87 4.10 18.82
C LEU A 134 0.65 3.91 18.70
N ALA A 135 1.25 4.21 17.56
CA ALA A 135 2.69 4.05 17.37
C ALA A 135 3.51 4.89 18.36
N ARG A 136 3.06 6.12 18.66
CA ARG A 136 3.69 7.01 19.66
C ARG A 136 3.60 6.40 21.07
N SER A 137 2.46 5.83 21.45
CA SER A 137 2.28 5.18 22.76
C SER A 137 3.20 3.97 22.95
N LEU A 138 3.59 3.32 21.85
CA LEU A 138 4.55 2.22 21.81
C LEU A 138 6.02 2.69 21.81
N GLY A 139 6.28 4.01 21.90
CA GLY A 139 7.63 4.59 21.85
C GLY A 139 8.26 4.59 20.47
N LEU A 140 7.48 4.39 19.41
CA LEU A 140 7.95 4.36 18.04
C LEU A 140 7.99 5.77 17.43
N SER A 141 8.98 6.02 16.56
CA SER A 141 9.15 7.33 15.92
C SER A 141 8.07 7.59 14.88
N VAL A 142 7.34 8.66 15.08
CA VAL A 142 6.29 9.18 14.19
C VAL A 142 6.34 10.70 14.17
N PRO A 143 5.88 11.39 13.11
CA PRO A 143 5.80 12.84 13.08
C PRO A 143 4.71 13.36 14.01
N ASP A 144 4.87 14.60 14.48
CA ASP A 144 3.79 15.28 15.15
C ASP A 144 2.59 15.40 14.24
N THR A 145 1.41 15.09 14.79
CA THR A 145 0.18 14.99 14.00
C THR A 145 -0.99 15.49 14.84
N HIS A 146 -1.80 16.36 14.25
CA HIS A 146 -3.01 16.91 14.83
C HIS A 146 -4.22 16.47 14.01
N LEU A 147 -5.28 16.05 14.70
CA LEU A 147 -6.58 15.80 14.10
C LEU A 147 -7.34 17.12 13.96
N ILE A 148 -7.92 17.37 12.82
CA ILE A 148 -8.67 18.59 12.50
C ILE A 148 -10.04 18.20 11.95
N GLN A 149 -11.08 18.43 12.74
CA GLN A 149 -12.47 18.08 12.43
C GLN A 149 -13.35 19.32 12.24
N SER A 150 -12.83 20.49 12.66
CA SER A 150 -13.57 21.74 12.60
C SER A 150 -12.65 22.93 12.34
N ARG A 151 -13.24 24.05 11.93
CA ARG A 151 -12.50 25.32 11.79
C ARG A 151 -11.96 25.82 13.13
N GLN A 152 -12.68 25.58 14.22
CA GLN A 152 -12.22 26.00 15.55
C GLN A 152 -10.95 25.24 15.93
N GLU A 153 -10.91 23.92 15.80
CA GLU A 153 -9.71 23.11 16.05
C GLU A 153 -8.54 23.52 15.15
N TRP A 154 -8.84 23.88 13.89
CA TRP A 154 -7.82 24.47 13.01
C TRP A 154 -7.21 25.74 13.59
N MET A 155 -8.04 26.71 14.04
CA MET A 155 -7.57 27.97 14.58
C MET A 155 -6.76 27.78 15.88
N GLU A 156 -7.15 26.82 16.70
CA GLU A 156 -6.41 26.44 17.92
C GLU A 156 -5.05 25.80 17.57
N ALA A 157 -5.02 24.90 16.62
CA ALA A 157 -3.81 24.23 16.14
C ALA A 157 -2.87 25.20 15.39
N GLN A 158 -3.37 26.24 14.75
CA GLN A 158 -2.59 27.15 13.91
C GLN A 158 -1.41 27.78 14.69
N SER A 159 -1.63 28.20 15.93
CA SER A 159 -0.58 28.79 16.77
C SER A 159 0.59 27.85 17.07
N VAL A 160 0.34 26.54 17.11
CA VAL A 160 1.34 25.48 17.29
C VAL A 160 1.99 25.16 15.95
N ILE A 161 1.19 25.01 14.90
CA ILE A 161 1.61 24.70 13.54
C ILE A 161 2.58 25.76 13.01
N GLU A 162 2.30 27.05 13.21
CA GLU A 162 3.16 28.15 12.76
C GLU A 162 4.52 28.20 13.46
N LYS A 163 4.62 27.69 14.68
CA LYS A 163 5.86 27.68 15.48
C LYS A 163 6.79 26.50 15.18
N VAL A 164 6.23 25.38 14.74
CA VAL A 164 6.96 24.09 14.64
C VAL A 164 7.54 23.86 13.24
N GLY A 165 7.04 24.55 12.19
CA GLY A 165 7.56 24.44 10.82
C GLY A 165 6.52 24.05 9.79
N ASP A 166 6.94 23.29 8.78
CA ASP A 166 6.10 22.94 7.64
C ASP A 166 5.18 21.75 7.95
N TRP A 167 3.98 21.79 7.41
CA TRP A 167 2.96 20.75 7.64
C TRP A 167 2.40 20.20 6.35
N VAL A 168 2.10 18.89 6.38
CA VAL A 168 1.41 18.17 5.33
C VAL A 168 -0.04 17.95 5.75
N TRP A 169 -0.98 18.30 4.87
CA TRP A 169 -2.40 18.11 5.09
C TRP A 169 -2.88 16.87 4.36
N LYS A 170 -3.59 16.00 5.08
CA LYS A 170 -4.10 14.73 4.53
C LYS A 170 -5.52 14.49 5.03
N PRO A 171 -6.47 14.04 4.20
CA PRO A 171 -7.69 13.43 4.73
C PRO A 171 -7.33 12.24 5.61
N VAL A 172 -8.05 12.03 6.70
CA VAL A 172 -7.84 10.90 7.62
C VAL A 172 -7.91 9.58 6.86
N TYR A 173 -8.91 9.42 6.02
CA TYR A 173 -9.05 8.31 5.09
C TYR A 173 -8.76 8.80 3.67
N SER A 174 -7.73 8.28 3.04
CA SER A 174 -7.40 8.60 1.64
C SER A 174 -6.42 7.59 1.07
N ARG A 175 -6.48 7.36 -0.25
CA ARG A 175 -5.57 6.48 -0.99
C ARG A 175 -4.72 7.27 -1.97
N PHE A 176 -3.56 6.67 -2.34
CA PHE A 176 -2.68 7.17 -3.40
C PHE A 176 -2.30 8.66 -3.25
N ALA A 177 -2.19 9.14 -2.01
CA ALA A 177 -1.97 10.56 -1.71
C ALA A 177 -3.01 11.50 -2.37
N ALA A 178 -4.20 11.00 -2.70
CA ALA A 178 -5.29 11.83 -3.19
C ALA A 178 -5.61 12.92 -2.15
N LYS A 179 -5.73 14.16 -2.62
CA LYS A 179 -6.01 15.33 -1.78
C LYS A 179 -4.91 15.69 -0.75
N VAL A 180 -3.72 15.03 -0.78
CA VAL A 180 -2.60 15.44 0.06
C VAL A 180 -2.09 16.80 -0.40
N ARG A 181 -1.95 17.74 0.54
CA ARG A 181 -1.39 19.07 0.29
C ARG A 181 -0.01 19.15 0.94
N MET A 182 1.00 19.30 0.12
CA MET A 182 2.38 19.50 0.56
C MET A 182 2.61 20.98 0.87
N PRO A 183 3.54 21.32 1.78
CA PRO A 183 3.96 22.70 1.99
C PRO A 183 4.44 23.30 0.65
N THR A 184 3.93 24.48 0.30
CA THR A 184 4.32 25.17 -0.93
C THR A 184 5.50 26.09 -0.65
N LEU A 185 6.61 25.88 -1.37
CA LEU A 185 7.73 26.84 -1.35
C LEU A 185 7.26 28.17 -1.92
N MET A 186 7.17 29.22 -1.12
CA MET A 186 7.03 30.56 -1.63
C MET A 186 8.38 31.03 -2.18
N ASN A 187 8.44 31.28 -3.48
CA ASN A 187 9.57 32.00 -4.08
C ASN A 187 9.52 33.43 -3.60
N ASP A 188 10.51 33.86 -2.84
CA ASP A 188 10.67 35.23 -2.31
C ASP A 188 10.89 36.29 -3.39
N GLU A 189 10.71 35.98 -4.69
CA GLU A 189 10.86 36.95 -5.76
C GLU A 189 9.79 38.04 -5.80
N ALA A 190 8.68 37.88 -5.06
CA ALA A 190 7.60 38.86 -5.02
C ALA A 190 7.69 39.91 -3.90
N ARG A 191 8.69 39.85 -3.02
CA ARG A 191 8.88 40.77 -1.89
C ARG A 191 10.30 41.35 -1.74
N ALA A 192 11.02 41.48 -2.82
CA ALA A 192 12.23 42.31 -2.81
C ALA A 192 11.85 43.79 -2.85
N GLY A 193 11.28 44.28 -1.75
CA GLY A 193 11.35 45.69 -1.40
C GLY A 193 12.81 45.99 -0.98
N THR A 194 13.50 46.76 -1.75
CA THR A 194 14.84 47.27 -1.50
C THR A 194 14.87 48.05 -0.19
N ASP A 195 15.52 47.49 0.83
CA ASP A 195 15.99 48.26 1.98
C ASP A 195 17.07 49.23 1.53
N GLN A 196 16.96 50.50 1.97
CA GLN A 196 17.85 51.59 1.56
C GLN A 196 19.30 51.49 2.10
N GLU A 197 19.70 50.33 2.62
CA GLU A 197 21.05 50.14 3.21
C GLU A 197 21.74 48.85 2.73
N GLY A 198 21.73 48.52 1.48
CA GLY A 198 22.77 47.69 0.83
C GLY A 198 23.29 46.41 1.51
N ASN A 199 22.66 45.90 2.57
CA ASN A 199 23.15 44.72 3.32
C ASN A 199 22.30 43.49 3.02
N VAL A 200 22.87 42.59 2.24
CA VAL A 200 22.31 41.26 1.98
C VAL A 200 22.52 40.40 3.23
N SER A 201 21.58 40.43 4.15
CA SER A 201 21.57 39.54 5.30
C SER A 201 21.19 38.13 4.85
N GLU A 202 22.14 37.22 4.90
CA GLU A 202 21.99 35.77 4.73
C GLU A 202 21.08 35.20 5.82
N LYS A 203 19.85 34.99 5.52
CA LYS A 203 19.03 33.83 5.92
C LYS A 203 17.75 33.86 5.08
N LYS A 204 17.82 33.31 3.87
CA LYS A 204 16.60 32.94 3.14
C LYS A 204 15.83 31.92 3.99
N ARG A 205 14.98 32.37 4.91
CA ARG A 205 13.95 31.54 5.50
C ARG A 205 12.99 31.19 4.37
N ARG A 206 13.00 29.92 3.96
CA ARG A 206 12.01 29.38 3.08
C ARG A 206 10.67 29.48 3.83
N HIS A 207 9.83 30.43 3.47
CA HIS A 207 8.47 30.51 3.98
C HIS A 207 7.61 29.55 3.15
N PHE A 208 7.08 28.54 3.81
CA PHE A 208 6.08 27.65 3.23
C PHE A 208 4.70 28.22 3.59
N ARG A 209 3.80 28.19 2.64
CA ARG A 209 2.40 28.55 2.90
C ARG A 209 1.67 27.31 3.39
N ASN A 210 1.33 27.29 4.66
CA ASN A 210 0.52 26.25 5.30
C ASN A 210 -0.97 26.58 5.12
N ASP A 211 -1.46 26.57 3.90
CA ASP A 211 -2.89 26.77 3.67
C ASP A 211 -3.68 25.54 4.16
N PRO A 212 -4.70 25.75 5.01
CA PRO A 212 -5.62 24.67 5.38
C PRO A 212 -6.41 24.21 4.17
N PRO A 213 -7.00 23.02 4.22
CA PRO A 213 -8.03 22.65 3.25
C PRO A 213 -9.16 23.68 3.26
N ASP A 214 -9.84 23.84 2.13
CA ASP A 214 -10.97 24.76 2.01
C ASP A 214 -11.98 24.48 3.13
N GLU A 215 -12.57 25.55 3.70
CA GLU A 215 -13.44 25.51 4.88
C GLU A 215 -14.60 24.50 4.78
N VAL A 216 -15.05 24.26 3.55
CA VAL A 216 -16.12 23.30 3.25
C VAL A 216 -15.66 21.83 3.42
N ALA A 217 -14.35 21.56 3.44
CA ALA A 217 -13.78 20.21 3.54
C ALA A 217 -13.54 19.77 4.99
N LEU A 218 -13.57 20.68 5.97
CA LEU A 218 -13.35 20.37 7.38
C LEU A 218 -14.66 20.00 8.07
N SER A 219 -14.82 18.74 8.43
CA SER A 219 -15.99 18.26 9.20
C SER A 219 -15.65 16.98 9.95
N SER A 220 -16.45 16.63 10.96
CA SER A 220 -16.34 15.35 11.67
C SER A 220 -16.61 14.14 10.75
N ILE A 221 -17.35 14.33 9.67
CA ILE A 221 -17.62 13.28 8.67
C ILE A 221 -16.44 13.10 7.72
N SER A 222 -15.66 14.16 7.48
CA SER A 222 -14.48 14.13 6.60
C SER A 222 -13.29 14.79 7.30
N PRO A 223 -12.77 14.15 8.35
CA PRO A 223 -11.68 14.72 9.15
C PRO A 223 -10.36 14.73 8.39
N TRP A 224 -9.50 15.68 8.76
CA TRP A 224 -8.16 15.83 8.24
C TRP A 224 -7.11 15.70 9.32
N VAL A 225 -5.89 15.40 8.93
CA VAL A 225 -4.71 15.52 9.79
C VAL A 225 -3.77 16.58 9.24
N ALA A 226 -3.25 17.40 10.16
CA ALA A 226 -2.05 18.19 9.95
C ALA A 226 -0.89 17.39 10.53
N GLN A 227 0.05 16.98 9.68
CA GLN A 227 1.22 16.18 10.06
C GLN A 227 2.50 16.96 9.78
N ALA A 228 3.41 17.01 10.75
CA ALA A 228 4.69 17.71 10.59
C ALA A 228 5.45 17.16 9.38
N TYR A 229 5.93 18.06 8.52
CA TYR A 229 6.74 17.70 7.36
C TYR A 229 8.15 17.33 7.79
N ILE A 230 8.58 16.14 7.45
CA ILE A 230 9.94 15.65 7.69
C ILE A 230 10.67 15.65 6.34
N PRO A 231 11.71 16.50 6.18
CA PRO A 231 12.53 16.44 4.97
C PRO A 231 13.40 15.19 5.01
N GLY A 232 13.26 14.33 4.00
CA GLY A 232 13.96 13.06 3.99
C GLY A 232 13.65 12.20 2.77
N GLN A 233 14.10 10.96 2.84
CA GLN A 233 13.85 9.94 1.81
C GLN A 233 12.64 9.10 2.20
N MET A 234 11.72 8.88 1.27
CA MET A 234 10.60 7.98 1.50
C MET A 234 11.02 6.53 1.32
N LEU A 235 10.65 5.71 2.29
CA LEU A 235 10.76 4.26 2.28
C LEU A 235 9.37 3.67 2.50
N CYS A 236 9.13 2.51 1.91
CA CYS A 236 7.90 1.75 2.12
C CYS A 236 8.25 0.34 2.58
N THR A 237 7.31 -0.29 3.31
CA THR A 237 7.46 -1.69 3.70
C THR A 237 6.25 -2.51 3.30
N TYR A 238 6.47 -3.81 3.20
CA TYR A 238 5.44 -4.83 3.15
C TYR A 238 5.83 -5.96 4.08
N SER A 239 4.92 -6.40 4.91
CA SER A 239 5.14 -7.48 5.85
C SER A 239 3.94 -8.40 5.95
N ILE A 240 4.19 -9.64 6.31
CA ILE A 240 3.20 -10.60 6.79
C ILE A 240 3.58 -10.93 8.22
N ALA A 241 2.63 -10.80 9.13
CA ALA A 241 2.80 -11.16 10.53
C ALA A 241 1.80 -12.24 10.95
N HIS A 242 2.16 -13.02 11.94
CA HIS A 242 1.31 -13.99 12.61
C HIS A 242 1.52 -13.88 14.11
N GLU A 243 0.45 -13.54 14.84
CA GLU A 243 0.45 -13.32 16.29
C GLU A 243 1.61 -12.41 16.75
N GLY A 244 1.78 -11.28 16.03
CA GLY A 244 2.83 -10.30 16.32
C GLY A 244 4.22 -10.65 15.80
N GLN A 245 4.45 -11.84 15.23
CA GLN A 245 5.74 -12.24 14.70
C GLN A 245 5.81 -12.08 13.19
N LEU A 246 6.85 -11.41 12.69
CA LEU A 246 7.05 -11.23 11.25
C LEU A 246 7.49 -12.54 10.62
N VAL A 247 6.72 -13.02 9.65
CA VAL A 247 7.02 -14.22 8.84
C VAL A 247 7.47 -13.87 7.42
N ALA A 248 7.18 -12.64 6.96
CA ALA A 248 7.77 -12.08 5.74
C ALA A 248 7.96 -10.58 5.90
N HIS A 249 9.02 -10.03 5.26
CA HIS A 249 9.29 -8.59 5.27
C HIS A 249 10.07 -8.15 4.03
N ALA A 250 9.70 -6.99 3.50
CA ALA A 250 10.44 -6.27 2.48
C ALA A 250 10.41 -4.78 2.79
N THR A 251 11.59 -4.12 2.79
CA THR A 251 11.72 -2.65 2.72
C THR A 251 12.13 -2.26 1.33
N TYR A 252 11.56 -1.18 0.79
CA TYR A 252 11.85 -0.75 -0.57
C TYR A 252 11.78 0.75 -0.76
N ASP A 253 12.59 1.22 -1.70
CA ASP A 253 12.58 2.58 -2.23
C ASP A 253 11.55 2.70 -3.36
N SER A 254 10.92 3.85 -3.45
CA SER A 254 9.84 4.18 -4.36
C SER A 254 10.16 5.46 -5.14
N ARG A 255 11.23 5.40 -5.96
CA ARG A 255 11.77 6.58 -6.69
C ARG A 255 10.85 7.16 -7.75
N TYR A 256 10.08 6.31 -8.44
CA TYR A 256 9.22 6.74 -9.55
C TYR A 256 7.75 6.55 -9.17
N ARG A 257 6.96 7.62 -9.37
CA ARG A 257 5.56 7.71 -8.98
C ARG A 257 4.70 8.29 -10.08
N THR A 258 3.40 8.09 -9.98
CA THR A 258 2.42 8.80 -10.80
C THR A 258 2.23 10.22 -10.25
N GLY A 259 2.81 11.23 -10.93
CA GLY A 259 2.80 12.61 -10.43
C GLY A 259 3.79 12.85 -9.27
N SER A 260 3.63 13.96 -8.56
CA SER A 260 4.55 14.40 -7.49
C SER A 260 4.38 13.62 -6.19
N VAL A 261 3.18 13.14 -5.88
CA VAL A 261 2.82 12.46 -4.62
C VAL A 261 2.00 11.18 -4.82
N GLY A 262 1.80 10.74 -6.07
CA GLY A 262 0.94 9.60 -6.41
C GLY A 262 1.56 8.22 -6.11
N ALA A 263 0.87 7.17 -6.58
CA ALA A 263 1.28 5.79 -6.39
C ALA A 263 2.65 5.48 -6.99
N SER A 264 3.41 4.65 -6.30
CA SER A 264 4.69 4.12 -6.77
C SER A 264 4.51 3.22 -7.99
N VAL A 265 5.41 3.35 -8.96
CA VAL A 265 5.40 2.56 -10.19
C VAL A 265 6.71 1.77 -10.41
N PHE A 266 7.69 1.99 -9.55
CA PHE A 266 8.97 1.30 -9.52
C PHE A 266 9.34 1.00 -8.07
N PHE A 267 9.80 -0.19 -7.81
CA PHE A 267 10.10 -0.73 -6.49
C PHE A 267 11.49 -1.34 -6.50
N GLU A 268 12.35 -0.93 -5.59
CA GLU A 268 13.71 -1.46 -5.44
C GLU A 268 13.90 -1.88 -3.97
N GLN A 269 14.19 -3.15 -3.75
CA GLN A 269 14.49 -3.68 -2.43
C GLN A 269 15.72 -2.99 -1.83
N VAL A 270 15.61 -2.55 -0.59
CA VAL A 270 16.69 -2.00 0.21
C VAL A 270 16.74 -2.68 1.56
N GLU A 271 17.95 -2.87 2.11
CA GLU A 271 18.11 -3.30 3.49
C GLU A 271 18.08 -2.07 4.40
N HIS A 272 17.20 -2.07 5.38
CA HIS A 272 17.05 -0.99 6.33
C HIS A 272 16.70 -1.53 7.72
N GLU A 273 17.71 -1.69 8.57
CA GLU A 273 17.57 -2.32 9.88
C GLU A 273 16.63 -1.56 10.80
N ASP A 274 16.67 -0.23 10.82
CA ASP A 274 15.81 0.59 11.68
C ASP A 274 14.32 0.48 11.26
N ALA A 275 14.04 0.43 9.96
CA ALA A 275 12.67 0.22 9.47
C ALA A 275 12.16 -1.18 9.84
N LEU A 276 12.98 -2.21 9.69
CA LEU A 276 12.64 -3.58 10.12
C LEU A 276 12.43 -3.65 11.63
N ALA A 277 13.29 -3.03 12.43
CA ALA A 277 13.18 -3.01 13.89
C ALA A 277 11.88 -2.30 14.32
N TRP A 278 11.54 -1.16 13.69
CA TRP A 278 10.30 -0.45 13.91
C TRP A 278 9.07 -1.32 13.63
N VAL A 279 9.03 -1.97 12.46
CA VAL A 279 7.90 -2.84 12.07
C VAL A 279 7.79 -4.05 12.99
N ARG A 280 8.91 -4.64 13.40
CA ARG A 280 8.93 -5.78 14.33
C ARG A 280 8.37 -5.40 15.69
N GLN A 281 8.82 -4.28 16.27
CA GLN A 281 8.33 -3.79 17.54
C GLN A 281 6.83 -3.50 17.47
N PHE A 282 6.36 -2.85 16.40
CA PHE A 282 4.96 -2.54 16.18
C PHE A 282 4.10 -3.82 16.10
N ALA A 283 4.50 -4.78 15.26
CA ALA A 283 3.77 -6.03 15.10
C ALA A 283 3.68 -6.82 16.42
N GLN A 284 4.79 -6.91 17.15
CA GLN A 284 4.86 -7.61 18.46
C GLN A 284 3.95 -6.95 19.50
N ALA A 285 4.00 -5.62 19.61
CA ALA A 285 3.23 -4.88 20.61
C ALA A 285 1.72 -4.92 20.34
N THR A 286 1.31 -4.99 19.07
CA THR A 286 -0.10 -5.02 18.67
C THR A 286 -0.66 -6.44 18.50
N GLY A 287 0.17 -7.47 18.55
CA GLY A 287 -0.24 -8.86 18.27
C GLY A 287 -0.79 -9.05 16.85
N PHE A 288 -0.42 -8.18 15.89
CA PHE A 288 -1.00 -8.15 14.56
C PHE A 288 -0.83 -9.48 13.81
N SER A 289 -1.89 -9.89 13.09
CA SER A 289 -1.88 -11.03 12.17
C SER A 289 -2.47 -10.64 10.83
N GLY A 290 -1.73 -10.89 9.74
CA GLY A 290 -2.15 -10.58 8.37
C GLY A 290 -1.09 -9.84 7.56
N GLN A 291 -1.51 -9.18 6.49
CA GLN A 291 -0.68 -8.38 5.62
C GLN A 291 -0.69 -6.91 6.07
N ILE A 292 0.48 -6.27 6.13
CA ILE A 292 0.61 -4.88 6.56
C ILE A 292 1.76 -4.19 5.82
N GLY A 293 1.58 -2.95 5.47
CA GLY A 293 2.61 -2.08 4.92
C GLY A 293 2.64 -0.74 5.63
N PHE A 294 3.83 -0.16 5.73
CA PHE A 294 4.03 1.18 6.29
C PHE A 294 4.75 2.06 5.30
N ASP A 295 4.38 3.32 5.28
CA ASP A 295 5.11 4.36 4.59
C ASP A 295 5.93 5.15 5.62
N PHE A 296 7.23 5.30 5.36
CA PHE A 296 8.20 5.98 6.22
C PHE A 296 8.86 7.14 5.51
N ILE A 297 9.35 8.09 6.31
CA ILE A 297 10.38 9.03 5.90
C ILE A 297 11.64 8.76 6.75
N GLU A 298 12.77 8.48 6.10
CA GLU A 298 14.10 8.56 6.74
C GLU A 298 14.51 10.03 6.77
N GLY A 299 14.51 10.61 7.97
CA GLY A 299 14.87 12.00 8.18
C GLY A 299 16.38 12.27 8.00
N GLN A 300 16.75 13.56 8.04
CA GLN A 300 18.15 13.97 8.01
C GLN A 300 18.95 13.50 9.25
N ASP A 301 18.25 13.22 10.34
CA ASP A 301 18.77 12.63 11.57
C ASP A 301 18.94 11.11 11.49
N ARG A 302 18.71 10.50 10.32
CA ARG A 302 18.80 9.06 10.05
C ARG A 302 17.75 8.21 10.77
N ARG A 303 16.79 8.82 11.42
CA ARG A 303 15.64 8.10 12.00
C ARG A 303 14.55 7.85 10.98
N VAL A 304 13.84 6.74 11.13
CA VAL A 304 12.66 6.44 10.33
C VAL A 304 11.39 6.89 11.07
N TYR A 305 10.55 7.62 10.38
CA TYR A 305 9.28 8.12 10.90
C TYR A 305 8.13 7.52 10.10
N ALA A 306 7.29 6.70 10.73
CA ALA A 306 6.11 6.15 10.05
C ALA A 306 5.06 7.26 9.85
N ILE A 307 4.61 7.44 8.62
CA ILE A 307 3.66 8.49 8.24
C ILE A 307 2.27 7.96 7.87
N GLU A 308 2.16 6.65 7.60
CA GLU A 308 0.92 5.98 7.22
C GLU A 308 1.05 4.46 7.41
N CYS A 309 -0.06 3.82 7.80
CA CYS A 309 -0.21 2.36 7.84
C CYS A 309 -1.23 1.90 6.79
N ASN A 310 -0.91 0.81 6.12
CA ASN A 310 -1.76 0.13 5.16
C ASN A 310 -1.95 -1.33 5.61
N PRO A 311 -3.00 -1.67 6.39
CA PRO A 311 -3.21 -3.03 6.93
C PRO A 311 -3.77 -3.98 5.85
N ARG A 312 -3.05 -4.14 4.76
CA ARG A 312 -3.36 -4.93 3.56
C ARG A 312 -2.11 -5.18 2.72
N ALA A 313 -2.26 -5.90 1.62
CA ALA A 313 -1.19 -6.04 0.64
C ALA A 313 -0.76 -4.68 0.07
N THR A 314 0.55 -4.50 -0.06
CA THR A 314 1.18 -3.33 -0.69
C THR A 314 2.17 -3.76 -1.78
N SER A 315 2.71 -2.79 -2.50
CA SER A 315 3.57 -3.06 -3.66
C SER A 315 4.88 -3.79 -3.33
N GLY A 316 5.25 -3.88 -2.05
CA GLY A 316 6.44 -4.67 -1.64
C GLY A 316 6.32 -6.15 -1.96
N ILE A 317 5.12 -6.68 -2.16
CA ILE A 317 4.90 -8.07 -2.63
C ILE A 317 5.59 -8.35 -3.97
N HIS A 318 5.71 -7.32 -4.82
CA HIS A 318 6.34 -7.43 -6.13
C HIS A 318 7.84 -7.72 -6.09
N LEU A 319 8.48 -7.56 -4.95
CA LEU A 319 9.90 -7.82 -4.79
C LEU A 319 10.23 -9.28 -4.55
N PHE A 320 9.23 -10.07 -4.12
CA PHE A 320 9.39 -11.49 -3.93
C PHE A 320 9.32 -12.25 -5.26
N HIS A 321 10.22 -13.20 -5.42
CA HIS A 321 10.23 -14.11 -6.56
C HIS A 321 9.61 -15.46 -6.19
N PRO A 322 9.20 -16.28 -7.13
CA PRO A 322 8.61 -17.59 -6.86
C PRO A 322 9.48 -18.52 -6.00
N GLY A 323 10.80 -18.30 -5.98
CA GLY A 323 11.74 -19.07 -5.15
C GLY A 323 11.91 -18.55 -3.71
N ASP A 324 11.31 -17.41 -3.36
CA ASP A 324 11.50 -16.78 -2.05
C ASP A 324 10.55 -17.33 -0.97
N ASP A 325 9.71 -18.31 -1.30
CA ASP A 325 8.76 -18.97 -0.37
C ASP A 325 7.71 -18.03 0.27
N LEU A 326 7.43 -16.84 -0.30
CA LEU A 326 6.41 -15.92 0.24
C LEU A 326 5.06 -16.61 0.47
N VAL A 327 4.70 -17.56 -0.39
CA VAL A 327 3.46 -18.33 -0.29
C VAL A 327 3.35 -19.04 1.05
N ARG A 328 4.46 -19.58 1.60
CA ARG A 328 4.46 -20.20 2.94
C ARG A 328 4.10 -19.22 4.05
N ALA A 329 4.51 -17.96 3.93
CA ALA A 329 4.13 -16.95 4.92
C ALA A 329 2.62 -16.69 4.98
N LEU A 330 1.88 -16.97 3.89
CA LEU A 330 0.43 -16.84 3.80
C LEU A 330 -0.31 -18.14 4.14
N THR A 331 0.27 -19.29 3.78
CA THR A 331 -0.40 -20.59 3.89
C THR A 331 -0.03 -21.35 5.16
N GLU A 332 1.18 -21.18 5.67
CA GLU A 332 1.75 -21.90 6.83
C GLU A 332 2.53 -20.98 7.80
N PRO A 333 1.98 -19.79 8.18
CA PRO A 333 2.73 -18.83 9.00
C PRO A 333 3.17 -19.42 10.35
N GLU A 334 2.35 -20.28 10.95
CA GLU A 334 2.66 -20.94 12.23
C GLU A 334 3.94 -21.82 12.15
N THR A 335 4.18 -22.40 10.98
CA THR A 335 5.38 -23.21 10.74
C THR A 335 6.62 -22.33 10.69
N LEU A 336 6.54 -21.18 10.01
CA LEU A 336 7.64 -20.22 9.94
C LEU A 336 7.97 -19.62 11.31
N VAL A 337 6.94 -19.34 12.12
CA VAL A 337 7.11 -18.88 13.51
C VAL A 337 7.87 -19.93 14.33
N LYS A 338 7.48 -21.20 14.25
CA LYS A 338 8.17 -22.31 14.94
C LYS A 338 9.60 -22.52 14.46
N GLU A 339 9.87 -22.29 13.17
CA GLU A 339 11.19 -22.34 12.56
C GLU A 339 12.05 -21.11 12.91
N GLY A 340 11.47 -20.04 13.49
CA GLY A 340 12.13 -18.75 13.70
C GLY A 340 12.54 -18.09 12.37
N LYS A 341 11.82 -18.36 11.29
CA LYS A 341 12.18 -17.94 9.92
C LYS A 341 11.31 -16.80 9.45
N MET A 342 11.95 -15.76 8.94
CA MET A 342 11.30 -14.66 8.22
C MET A 342 11.74 -14.68 6.75
N ILE A 343 10.78 -14.68 5.82
CA ILE A 343 11.01 -14.66 4.39
C ILE A 343 11.31 -13.23 3.95
N THR A 344 12.38 -13.03 3.20
CA THR A 344 12.76 -11.74 2.63
C THR A 344 13.03 -11.88 1.13
N PRO A 345 12.79 -10.84 0.33
CA PRO A 345 13.14 -10.89 -1.09
C PRO A 345 14.66 -10.92 -1.27
N ALA A 346 15.10 -11.44 -2.40
CA ALA A 346 16.52 -11.42 -2.75
C ALA A 346 17.06 -9.97 -2.81
N ARG A 347 18.33 -9.80 -2.37
CA ARG A 347 18.99 -8.49 -2.38
C ARG A 347 18.97 -7.86 -3.76
N GLY A 348 18.58 -6.58 -3.82
CA GLY A 348 18.55 -5.82 -5.06
C GLY A 348 17.43 -6.21 -6.01
N SER A 349 16.42 -6.98 -5.56
CA SER A 349 15.20 -7.24 -6.33
C SER A 349 14.55 -5.94 -6.76
N LYS A 350 14.14 -5.88 -8.05
CA LYS A 350 13.48 -4.70 -8.63
C LYS A 350 12.26 -5.12 -9.42
N ALA A 351 11.20 -4.36 -9.24
CA ALA A 351 9.97 -4.55 -10.00
C ALA A 351 9.40 -3.21 -10.47
N MET A 352 8.62 -3.22 -11.54
CA MET A 352 7.95 -2.02 -12.04
C MET A 352 6.59 -2.34 -12.64
N LEU A 353 5.76 -1.33 -12.74
CA LEU A 353 4.55 -1.31 -13.55
C LEU A 353 4.91 -0.59 -14.86
N MET A 354 5.14 -1.34 -15.93
CA MET A 354 5.71 -0.83 -17.18
C MET A 354 4.89 0.32 -17.79
N LEU A 355 3.58 0.18 -17.93
CA LEU A 355 2.75 1.22 -18.56
C LEU A 355 2.73 2.53 -17.74
N PRO A 356 2.49 2.55 -16.42
CA PRO A 356 2.61 3.75 -15.62
C PRO A 356 4.05 4.32 -15.59
N MET A 357 5.07 3.45 -15.61
CA MET A 357 6.47 3.86 -15.63
C MET A 357 6.81 4.62 -16.93
N LEU A 358 6.27 4.24 -18.09
CA LEU A 358 6.38 4.98 -19.33
C LEU A 358 5.78 6.39 -19.24
N GLY A 359 4.56 6.50 -18.71
CA GLY A 359 3.86 7.78 -18.57
C GLY A 359 4.53 8.74 -17.58
N SER A 360 4.87 8.25 -16.39
CA SER A 360 5.48 9.07 -15.33
C SER A 360 6.98 9.34 -15.58
N GLY A 361 7.68 8.40 -16.19
CA GLY A 361 9.10 8.54 -16.53
C GLY A 361 9.35 9.71 -17.45
N LEU A 362 8.52 9.88 -18.49
CA LEU A 362 8.63 10.98 -19.44
C LEU A 362 8.53 12.36 -18.77
N GLN A 363 7.69 12.51 -17.76
CA GLN A 363 7.55 13.78 -17.02
C GLN A 363 8.76 14.10 -16.13
N GLN A 364 9.50 13.08 -15.67
CA GLN A 364 10.67 13.24 -14.78
C GLN A 364 12.00 13.35 -15.53
N ILE A 365 12.02 13.08 -16.85
CA ILE A 365 13.24 12.98 -17.69
C ILE A 365 13.79 14.36 -18.14
N LEU A 366 13.42 15.47 -17.55
CA LEU A 366 14.00 16.77 -17.87
C LEU A 366 15.48 16.85 -17.44
N GLY A 367 16.36 16.19 -18.21
CA GLY A 367 17.83 16.25 -18.05
C GLY A 367 18.54 14.92 -18.36
N LYS A 368 19.69 15.00 -19.04
CA LYS A 368 20.47 13.84 -19.54
C LYS A 368 20.89 12.83 -18.44
N ARG A 369 21.15 13.30 -17.21
CA ARG A 369 21.51 12.41 -16.08
C ARG A 369 20.31 11.61 -15.58
N LYS A 370 19.12 12.23 -15.51
CA LYS A 370 17.89 11.58 -15.09
C LYS A 370 17.44 10.50 -16.08
N LEU A 371 17.64 10.74 -17.40
CA LEU A 371 17.31 9.76 -18.44
C LEU A 371 18.15 8.49 -18.33
N ARG A 372 19.47 8.60 -18.10
CA ARG A 372 20.34 7.43 -17.93
C ARG A 372 19.94 6.59 -16.71
N ALA A 373 19.63 7.23 -15.59
CA ALA A 373 19.16 6.56 -14.38
C ALA A 373 17.82 5.85 -14.62
N TRP A 374 16.90 6.48 -15.33
CA TRP A 374 15.62 5.89 -15.70
C TRP A 374 15.78 4.67 -16.61
N ILE A 375 16.63 4.75 -17.65
CA ILE A 375 16.93 3.61 -18.53
C ILE A 375 17.56 2.46 -17.73
N ALA A 376 18.47 2.75 -16.81
CA ALA A 376 19.08 1.74 -15.94
C ALA A 376 18.05 1.06 -15.03
N ALA A 377 17.14 1.83 -14.42
CA ALA A 377 16.04 1.32 -13.63
C ALA A 377 15.11 0.42 -14.47
N TRP A 378 14.74 0.89 -15.66
CA TRP A 378 13.91 0.15 -16.60
C TRP A 378 14.50 -1.21 -16.98
N ARG A 379 15.78 -1.25 -17.33
CA ARG A 379 16.46 -2.47 -17.75
C ARG A 379 16.73 -3.45 -16.61
N GLY A 380 16.80 -2.94 -15.38
CA GLY A 380 17.11 -3.74 -14.20
C GLY A 380 15.90 -4.30 -13.46
N ALA A 381 14.67 -3.89 -13.82
CA ALA A 381 13.46 -4.28 -13.12
C ALA A 381 12.62 -5.27 -13.94
N ARG A 382 11.99 -6.24 -13.25
CA ARG A 382 10.95 -7.06 -13.89
C ARG A 382 9.66 -6.26 -14.01
N ASP A 383 8.92 -6.47 -15.09
CA ASP A 383 7.55 -5.98 -15.15
C ASP A 383 6.61 -6.90 -14.36
N VAL A 384 5.72 -6.29 -13.59
CA VAL A 384 4.76 -7.03 -12.75
C VAL A 384 3.66 -7.67 -13.59
N VAL A 385 3.21 -7.00 -14.65
CA VAL A 385 2.08 -7.45 -15.46
C VAL A 385 2.54 -8.32 -16.62
N TYR A 386 3.62 -7.93 -17.29
CA TYR A 386 4.17 -8.70 -18.40
C TYR A 386 4.96 -9.91 -17.88
N VAL A 387 4.46 -11.11 -18.16
CA VAL A 387 5.16 -12.39 -17.96
C VAL A 387 4.95 -13.23 -19.20
N GLY A 388 6.04 -13.66 -19.83
CA GLY A 388 5.98 -14.33 -21.16
C GLY A 388 5.09 -15.58 -21.21
N GLN A 389 4.96 -16.30 -20.10
CA GLN A 389 4.10 -17.49 -20.00
C GLN A 389 2.62 -17.15 -19.68
N ASP A 390 2.33 -15.88 -19.31
CA ASP A 390 1.00 -15.40 -18.94
C ASP A 390 0.82 -13.96 -19.45
N ILE A 391 0.74 -13.80 -20.76
CA ILE A 391 0.74 -12.50 -21.46
C ILE A 391 -0.65 -11.82 -21.47
N GLN A 392 -1.73 -12.57 -21.32
CA GLN A 392 -3.10 -12.05 -21.45
C GLN A 392 -3.41 -10.84 -20.54
N PRO A 393 -2.95 -10.77 -19.28
CA PRO A 393 -3.16 -9.61 -18.42
C PRO A 393 -2.62 -8.29 -18.99
N VAL A 394 -1.60 -8.33 -19.86
CA VAL A 394 -1.06 -7.13 -20.54
C VAL A 394 -2.13 -6.50 -21.45
N PHE A 395 -2.87 -7.32 -22.18
CA PHE A 395 -3.97 -6.84 -23.05
C PHE A 395 -5.18 -6.39 -22.23
N GLU A 396 -5.46 -7.09 -21.12
CA GLU A 396 -6.58 -6.71 -20.23
C GLU A 396 -6.34 -5.34 -19.55
N GLN A 397 -5.08 -4.91 -19.32
CA GLN A 397 -4.77 -3.58 -18.82
C GLN A 397 -5.45 -2.47 -19.62
N PHE A 398 -5.44 -2.56 -20.94
CA PHE A 398 -6.08 -1.54 -21.78
C PHE A 398 -7.58 -1.50 -21.57
N GLY A 399 -8.22 -2.64 -21.40
CA GLY A 399 -9.63 -2.75 -21.06
C GLY A 399 -9.97 -2.16 -19.71
N VAL A 400 -9.12 -2.43 -18.70
CA VAL A 400 -9.25 -1.87 -17.33
C VAL A 400 -9.12 -0.34 -17.36
N VAL A 401 -8.08 0.19 -18.02
CA VAL A 401 -7.87 1.63 -18.13
C VAL A 401 -9.04 2.31 -18.87
N LEU A 402 -9.53 1.72 -19.96
CA LEU A 402 -10.67 2.26 -20.71
C LEU A 402 -11.96 2.25 -19.87
N ALA A 403 -12.21 1.18 -19.12
CA ALA A 403 -13.37 1.10 -18.23
C ALA A 403 -13.28 2.15 -17.11
N ALA A 404 -12.11 2.27 -16.46
CA ALA A 404 -11.87 3.28 -15.44
C ALA A 404 -12.00 4.72 -16.00
N TRP A 405 -11.50 4.97 -17.20
CA TRP A 405 -11.63 6.29 -17.85
C TRP A 405 -13.10 6.65 -18.14
N ARG A 406 -13.90 5.69 -18.62
CA ARG A 406 -15.35 5.92 -18.83
C ARG A 406 -16.07 6.22 -17.52
N LEU A 407 -15.73 5.48 -16.45
CA LEU A 407 -16.29 5.69 -15.13
C LEU A 407 -15.88 7.05 -14.55
N ALA A 408 -14.59 7.40 -14.65
CA ALA A 408 -14.07 8.70 -14.23
C ALA A 408 -14.81 9.88 -14.88
N ARG A 409 -15.07 9.76 -16.20
CA ARG A 409 -15.85 10.79 -16.92
C ARG A 409 -17.31 10.88 -16.50
N SER A 410 -17.96 9.72 -16.29
CA SER A 410 -19.37 9.68 -15.86
C SER A 410 -19.58 10.22 -14.45
N GLN A 411 -18.63 9.93 -13.55
CA GLN A 411 -18.70 10.34 -12.14
C GLN A 411 -17.95 11.64 -11.83
N LYS A 412 -17.30 12.27 -12.84
CA LYS A 412 -16.49 13.48 -12.69
C LYS A 412 -15.40 13.37 -11.61
N CYS A 413 -14.77 12.21 -11.51
CA CYS A 413 -13.69 11.92 -10.58
C CYS A 413 -12.36 11.64 -11.31
N SER A 414 -11.26 11.52 -10.58
CA SER A 414 -9.97 11.13 -11.15
C SER A 414 -9.97 9.66 -11.60
N LEU A 415 -9.03 9.31 -12.50
CA LEU A 415 -8.85 7.91 -12.93
C LEU A 415 -8.53 6.99 -11.75
N THR A 416 -7.75 7.49 -10.80
CA THR A 416 -7.36 6.73 -9.60
C THR A 416 -8.56 6.49 -8.69
N GLU A 417 -9.40 7.49 -8.46
CA GLU A 417 -10.65 7.34 -7.72
C GLU A 417 -11.60 6.35 -8.40
N ALA A 418 -11.73 6.43 -9.72
CA ALA A 418 -12.58 5.51 -10.49
C ALA A 418 -12.14 4.02 -10.35
N LEU A 419 -10.85 3.77 -10.16
CA LEU A 419 -10.32 2.41 -9.96
C LEU A 419 -10.62 1.84 -8.58
N THR A 420 -11.05 2.64 -7.60
CA THR A 420 -11.12 2.20 -6.19
C THR A 420 -12.41 2.59 -5.48
N HIS A 421 -13.26 3.42 -6.08
CA HIS A 421 -14.42 4.03 -5.43
C HIS A 421 -15.42 3.01 -4.83
N ASP A 422 -15.49 1.81 -5.39
CA ASP A 422 -16.40 0.73 -5.01
C ASP A 422 -15.84 -0.21 -3.93
N ILE A 423 -14.53 -0.04 -3.59
CA ILE A 423 -13.84 -0.79 -2.52
C ILE A 423 -13.28 0.11 -1.43
N GLU A 424 -13.25 1.44 -1.66
CA GLU A 424 -12.67 2.40 -0.72
C GLU A 424 -13.43 2.41 0.61
N TRP A 425 -12.68 2.40 1.70
CA TRP A 425 -13.20 2.51 3.05
C TRP A 425 -13.00 3.93 3.60
N ASN A 426 -14.07 4.56 4.08
CA ASN A 426 -14.06 5.93 4.62
C ASN A 426 -14.38 6.00 6.13
N GLY A 427 -14.35 4.87 6.84
CA GLY A 427 -14.65 4.81 8.27
C GLY A 427 -16.13 4.65 8.62
N GLU A 428 -17.05 4.68 7.64
CA GLU A 428 -18.47 4.46 7.92
C GLU A 428 -18.77 2.97 8.13
N GLN A 429 -19.35 2.64 9.27
CA GLN A 429 -19.99 1.34 9.49
C GLN A 429 -21.37 1.39 8.82
N GLN A 430 -21.56 0.64 7.75
CA GLN A 430 -22.85 0.46 7.10
C GLN A 430 -23.62 -0.72 7.69
#